data_fa7950579527b1370899b1fc6aa15576
#
_entry.id   fa7950579527b1370899b1fc6aa15576
#
_cell.length_a   1.000
_cell.length_b   1.000
_cell.length_c   1.000
_cell.angle_alpha   90.00
_cell.angle_beta   90.00
_cell.angle_gamma   90.00
#
_symmetry.space_group_name_H-M   'P 1'
#
loop_
_entity.id
_entity.type
_entity.pdbx_description
1 polymer ?
#
loop_
_entity_poly.entity_id
_entity_poly.type
_entity_poly.pdbx_seq_one_letter_code
_entity_poly.pdbx_strand_id
1 'polypeptide(L)'
;SLGLENPFGVEQMSTAQISLADKVALISRLPENTLEQKEVKQLQWEDLMKSPRVDCLRRACDIYTYAFYYTVRHDEILKKKNDYSDEEEVLLEAEIPYTKTVIRALQESEAMEKRSKGEPLPTYYQQLSANFKTAVNKCSIDHRFFHWCVEFPEVFAYDGGFDVMCGNPPWDKIKLEDKKWFEKQGRMDIVNAGTADQRKKAIEQLSSSDPVLYDAYQKALYDAESQSLFVRFCHRFDLTATGDIDLYPLFAEHCLNTSKAAWGLVVPTGIAINDSNKAFFSKLVDENRLISMFDFENKEGLFDIHREYKFSILTAGKAQKEPRNVHSGFWLTRLDHLLDPNRIYALPTSDFALLNPNTKTCPVFRTSRDAQLTAKIYRKVPVLMNEITGQNPWNVKFGSMIHMSSDSKLFRTYSDLINQGAKLDKNIFTTPSGVVYVPLYEGKMIWLYNHHYGSWPIEGVRPNAIDAPSIEYLSNPNDYIMPWYWVPQLDVETRLIKTNSENKVLWEWKHSWLLGFRDITTATTERTFIVSFMPSGVGVGNTLALATLSSLVFDYVAKQKCGRLHMSTYIVKQLPIIPQSQIPQDE
;
A
#
# COMPACT_ATOMS: atom_id res chain seq x y z
N SER A 1 17.00 -15.17 1.29
CA SER A 1 16.95 -14.69 -0.10
C SER A 1 17.36 -15.83 -1.01
N LEU A 2 16.52 -16.24 -1.93
CA LEU A 2 16.77 -17.37 -2.83
C LEU A 2 17.88 -17.08 -3.88
N GLY A 3 18.51 -15.90 -3.86
CA GLY A 3 19.63 -15.55 -4.74
C GLY A 3 19.33 -15.71 -6.24
N LEU A 4 18.08 -15.74 -6.62
CA LEU A 4 17.64 -15.81 -8.00
C LEU A 4 17.48 -14.38 -8.51
N GLU A 5 18.42 -13.90 -9.28
CA GLU A 5 18.12 -12.95 -10.34
C GLU A 5 16.99 -13.58 -11.15
N ASN A 6 15.92 -12.82 -11.42
CA ASN A 6 14.72 -13.30 -12.09
C ASN A 6 15.10 -14.05 -13.40
N PRO A 7 15.10 -15.41 -13.43
CA PRO A 7 15.55 -16.14 -14.61
C PRO A 7 14.62 -15.97 -15.81
N PHE A 8 13.45 -15.31 -15.60
CA PHE A 8 12.44 -15.03 -16.60
C PHE A 8 12.24 -13.52 -16.81
N GLY A 9 13.21 -12.68 -16.39
CA GLY A 9 13.22 -11.25 -16.67
C GLY A 9 13.25 -10.97 -18.18
N VAL A 10 12.62 -9.88 -18.59
CA VAL A 10 12.52 -9.45 -20.00
C VAL A 10 13.91 -9.24 -20.65
N GLU A 11 14.96 -9.07 -19.84
CA GLU A 11 16.30 -8.72 -20.31
C GLU A 11 17.13 -9.89 -20.85
N GLN A 12 16.78 -11.15 -20.55
CA GLN A 12 17.52 -12.34 -21.03
C GLN A 12 16.57 -13.46 -21.42
N MET A 13 16.14 -13.45 -22.67
CA MET A 13 15.37 -14.55 -23.23
C MET A 13 16.27 -15.74 -23.54
N SER A 14 15.83 -16.95 -23.15
CA SER A 14 16.52 -18.19 -23.50
C SER A 14 16.43 -18.50 -25.00
N THR A 15 17.38 -19.31 -25.52
CA THR A 15 17.34 -19.78 -26.90
C THR A 15 16.01 -20.51 -27.22
N ALA A 16 15.43 -21.22 -26.24
CA ALA A 16 14.15 -21.89 -26.38
C ALA A 16 12.98 -20.91 -26.55
N GLN A 17 13.01 -19.79 -25.87
CA GLN A 17 11.99 -18.73 -26.00
C GLN A 17 12.09 -18.04 -27.37
N ILE A 18 13.29 -17.75 -27.85
CA ILE A 18 13.51 -17.15 -29.18
C ILE A 18 12.99 -18.07 -30.28
N SER A 19 13.30 -19.37 -30.27
CA SER A 19 12.81 -20.31 -31.25
C SER A 19 11.28 -20.55 -31.18
N LEU A 20 10.68 -20.44 -29.98
CA LEU A 20 9.22 -20.44 -29.85
C LEU A 20 8.62 -19.19 -30.52
N ALA A 21 9.23 -18.03 -30.32
CA ALA A 21 8.84 -16.78 -30.94
C ALA A 21 8.88 -16.83 -32.47
N ASP A 22 9.93 -17.42 -33.05
CA ASP A 22 10.06 -17.65 -34.52
C ASP A 22 8.86 -18.44 -35.08
N LYS A 23 8.49 -19.53 -34.40
CA LYS A 23 7.38 -20.38 -34.82
C LYS A 23 6.03 -19.66 -34.69
N VAL A 24 5.82 -18.94 -33.61
CA VAL A 24 4.60 -18.14 -33.42
C VAL A 24 4.51 -17.04 -34.48
N ALA A 25 5.62 -16.36 -34.79
CA ALA A 25 5.66 -15.36 -35.85
C ALA A 25 5.32 -15.94 -37.23
N LEU A 26 5.75 -17.17 -37.53
CA LEU A 26 5.37 -17.87 -38.76
C LEU A 26 3.87 -18.17 -38.82
N ILE A 27 3.29 -18.68 -37.72
CA ILE A 27 1.86 -18.94 -37.63
C ILE A 27 1.05 -17.63 -37.75
N SER A 28 1.50 -16.56 -37.12
CA SER A 28 0.85 -15.24 -37.13
C SER A 28 0.74 -14.66 -38.54
N ARG A 29 1.69 -14.97 -39.44
CA ARG A 29 1.73 -14.53 -40.83
C ARG A 29 0.83 -15.35 -41.76
N LEU A 30 0.27 -16.46 -41.30
CA LEU A 30 -0.65 -17.25 -42.11
C LEU A 30 -1.91 -16.43 -42.43
N PRO A 31 -2.48 -16.61 -43.68
CA PRO A 31 -3.69 -15.92 -44.06
C PRO A 31 -4.88 -16.35 -43.20
N GLU A 32 -5.81 -15.41 -42.93
CA GLU A 32 -7.00 -15.64 -42.11
C GLU A 32 -8.28 -15.01 -42.70
N ASN A 33 -8.32 -14.93 -44.03
CA ASN A 33 -9.43 -14.30 -44.75
C ASN A 33 -10.67 -15.21 -44.88
N THR A 34 -10.47 -16.52 -44.77
CA THR A 34 -11.56 -17.52 -44.83
C THR A 34 -11.64 -18.31 -43.52
N LEU A 35 -12.79 -18.98 -43.31
CA LEU A 35 -12.99 -19.82 -42.12
C LEU A 35 -11.98 -20.98 -42.10
N GLU A 36 -11.76 -21.64 -43.23
CA GLU A 36 -10.77 -22.72 -43.36
C GLU A 36 -9.35 -22.26 -43.02
N GLN A 37 -8.96 -21.05 -43.46
CA GLN A 37 -7.65 -20.49 -43.12
C GLN A 37 -7.51 -20.20 -41.63
N LYS A 38 -8.57 -19.73 -40.97
CA LYS A 38 -8.60 -19.52 -39.50
C LYS A 38 -8.50 -20.84 -38.75
N GLU A 39 -9.22 -21.88 -39.21
CA GLU A 39 -9.14 -23.22 -38.62
C GLU A 39 -7.73 -23.83 -38.74
N VAL A 40 -7.10 -23.71 -39.90
CA VAL A 40 -5.72 -24.18 -40.12
C VAL A 40 -4.75 -23.42 -39.18
N LYS A 41 -4.88 -22.11 -39.08
CA LYS A 41 -4.06 -21.28 -38.21
C LYS A 41 -4.26 -21.67 -36.73
N GLN A 42 -5.50 -21.90 -36.32
CA GLN A 42 -5.83 -22.35 -34.98
C GLN A 42 -5.23 -23.73 -34.67
N LEU A 43 -5.36 -24.69 -35.56
CA LEU A 43 -4.80 -26.03 -35.41
C LEU A 43 -3.26 -25.98 -35.26
N GLN A 44 -2.59 -25.20 -36.10
CA GLN A 44 -1.13 -25.06 -36.01
C GLN A 44 -0.69 -24.40 -34.69
N TRP A 45 -1.45 -23.42 -34.21
CA TRP A 45 -1.24 -22.82 -32.89
C TRP A 45 -1.42 -23.85 -31.76
N GLU A 46 -2.53 -24.60 -31.79
CA GLU A 46 -2.79 -25.62 -30.77
C GLU A 46 -1.73 -26.73 -30.77
N ASP A 47 -1.28 -27.19 -31.94
CA ASP A 47 -0.22 -28.19 -32.07
C ASP A 47 1.13 -27.67 -31.53
N LEU A 48 1.46 -26.39 -31.79
CA LEU A 48 2.64 -25.75 -31.24
C LEU A 48 2.57 -25.66 -29.72
N MET A 49 1.45 -25.17 -29.17
CA MET A 49 1.26 -24.98 -27.73
C MET A 49 1.20 -26.30 -26.95
N LYS A 50 0.80 -27.39 -27.59
CA LYS A 50 0.82 -28.76 -27.05
C LYS A 50 2.16 -29.48 -27.29
N SER A 51 3.10 -28.86 -28.00
CA SER A 51 4.39 -29.50 -28.31
C SER A 51 5.20 -29.75 -27.04
N PRO A 52 5.98 -30.85 -26.99
CA PRO A 52 6.84 -31.19 -25.85
C PRO A 52 7.80 -30.04 -25.44
N ARG A 53 8.19 -29.23 -26.42
CA ARG A 53 9.08 -28.09 -26.21
C ARG A 53 8.39 -26.97 -25.40
N VAL A 54 7.19 -26.55 -25.78
CA VAL A 54 6.41 -25.54 -25.07
C VAL A 54 6.01 -26.05 -23.69
N ASP A 55 5.63 -27.33 -23.61
CA ASP A 55 5.32 -27.98 -22.34
C ASP A 55 6.52 -27.93 -21.37
N CYS A 56 7.73 -28.23 -21.86
CA CYS A 56 8.95 -28.17 -21.05
C CYS A 56 9.24 -26.75 -20.51
N LEU A 57 9.09 -25.73 -21.36
CA LEU A 57 9.27 -24.32 -20.94
C LEU A 57 8.20 -23.90 -19.93
N ARG A 58 6.93 -24.23 -20.16
CA ARG A 58 5.82 -23.93 -19.24
C ARG A 58 6.06 -24.57 -17.88
N ARG A 59 6.47 -25.85 -17.86
CA ARG A 59 6.76 -26.56 -16.60
C ARG A 59 7.93 -25.93 -15.82
N ALA A 60 8.95 -25.44 -16.51
CA ALA A 60 10.05 -24.72 -15.83
C ALA A 60 9.52 -23.44 -15.15
N CYS A 61 8.63 -22.70 -15.81
CA CYS A 61 7.97 -21.52 -15.24
C CYS A 61 7.02 -21.90 -14.09
N ASP A 62 6.27 -23.01 -14.22
CA ASP A 62 5.40 -23.52 -13.18
C ASP A 62 6.18 -23.92 -11.92
N ILE A 63 7.30 -24.63 -12.07
CA ILE A 63 8.18 -25.02 -10.95
C ILE A 63 8.69 -23.79 -10.21
N TYR A 64 9.12 -22.74 -10.94
CA TYR A 64 9.56 -21.48 -10.33
C TYR A 64 8.44 -20.83 -9.50
N THR A 65 7.23 -20.74 -10.06
CA THR A 65 6.10 -20.14 -9.34
C THR A 65 5.66 -21.00 -8.16
N TYR A 66 5.63 -22.33 -8.35
CA TYR A 66 5.27 -23.30 -7.31
C TYR A 66 6.18 -23.20 -6.08
N ALA A 67 7.46 -22.86 -6.24
CA ALA A 67 8.40 -22.74 -5.12
C ALA A 67 7.90 -21.79 -4.02
N PHE A 68 7.18 -20.71 -4.38
CA PHE A 68 6.62 -19.76 -3.41
C PHE A 68 5.42 -20.35 -2.66
N TYR A 69 4.58 -21.12 -3.33
CA TYR A 69 3.44 -21.82 -2.73
C TYR A 69 3.90 -22.98 -1.85
N TYR A 70 4.88 -23.75 -2.30
CA TYR A 70 5.47 -24.83 -1.52
C TYR A 70 6.00 -24.35 -0.17
N THR A 71 6.72 -23.24 -0.13
CA THR A 71 7.34 -22.70 1.09
C THR A 71 6.30 -22.43 2.17
N VAL A 72 5.19 -21.78 1.83
CA VAL A 72 4.12 -21.47 2.80
C VAL A 72 3.48 -22.77 3.33
N ARG A 73 3.14 -23.69 2.44
CA ARG A 73 2.47 -24.94 2.83
C ARG A 73 3.35 -25.85 3.66
N HIS A 74 4.62 -25.96 3.29
CA HIS A 74 5.61 -26.76 4.03
C HIS A 74 5.79 -26.23 5.47
N ASP A 75 5.92 -24.91 5.63
CA ASP A 75 6.06 -24.28 6.93
C ASP A 75 4.82 -24.48 7.83
N GLU A 76 3.62 -24.48 7.25
CA GLU A 76 2.37 -24.77 7.97
C GLU A 76 2.31 -26.22 8.45
N ILE A 77 2.65 -27.18 7.58
CA ILE A 77 2.62 -28.60 7.90
C ILE A 77 3.64 -28.91 9.00
N LEU A 78 4.85 -28.37 8.94
CA LEU A 78 5.86 -28.57 9.98
C LEU A 78 5.41 -28.10 11.38
N LYS A 79 4.50 -27.14 11.46
CA LYS A 79 3.92 -26.68 12.74
C LYS A 79 2.97 -27.70 13.39
N LYS A 80 2.45 -28.67 12.64
CA LYS A 80 1.47 -29.67 13.13
C LYS A 80 2.08 -30.79 13.98
N LYS A 81 3.40 -30.83 14.19
CA LYS A 81 4.09 -31.78 15.09
C LYS A 81 3.69 -33.27 14.89
N ASN A 82 3.81 -33.76 13.67
CA ASN A 82 3.54 -35.16 13.28
C ASN A 82 2.07 -35.60 13.23
N ASP A 83 1.12 -34.69 13.26
CA ASP A 83 -0.29 -34.96 12.97
C ASP A 83 -0.60 -34.59 11.53
N TYR A 84 -0.07 -35.38 10.58
CA TYR A 84 -0.16 -35.12 9.14
C TYR A 84 -1.24 -35.99 8.49
N SER A 85 -1.96 -35.41 7.52
CA SER A 85 -2.81 -36.19 6.61
C SER A 85 -1.96 -36.87 5.53
N ASP A 86 -2.49 -37.90 4.88
CA ASP A 86 -1.82 -38.61 3.77
C ASP A 86 -1.34 -37.65 2.67
N GLU A 87 -2.12 -36.60 2.35
CA GLU A 87 -1.72 -35.56 1.38
C GLU A 87 -0.56 -34.69 1.88
N GLU A 88 -0.48 -34.44 3.16
CA GLU A 88 0.59 -33.67 3.80
C GLU A 88 1.88 -34.48 3.93
N GLU A 89 1.81 -35.77 4.19
CA GLU A 89 2.97 -36.66 4.15
C GLU A 89 3.56 -36.71 2.73
N VAL A 90 2.70 -36.83 1.70
CA VAL A 90 3.13 -36.79 0.30
C VAL A 90 3.81 -35.46 -0.02
N LEU A 91 3.37 -34.35 0.52
CA LEU A 91 3.98 -33.05 0.29
C LEU A 91 5.33 -32.90 1.01
N LEU A 92 5.48 -33.45 2.22
CA LEU A 92 6.75 -33.47 2.96
C LEU A 92 7.79 -34.37 2.30
N GLU A 93 7.36 -35.46 1.68
CA GLU A 93 8.21 -36.35 0.90
C GLU A 93 8.50 -35.82 -0.49
N ALA A 94 7.76 -34.80 -0.95
CA ALA A 94 7.98 -34.19 -2.25
C ALA A 94 9.35 -33.51 -2.31
N GLU A 95 9.96 -33.59 -3.46
CA GLU A 95 11.26 -32.92 -3.71
C GLU A 95 11.12 -31.41 -3.53
N ILE A 96 11.98 -30.81 -2.68
CA ILE A 96 11.97 -29.37 -2.46
C ILE A 96 12.33 -28.66 -3.78
N PRO A 97 11.55 -27.66 -4.23
CA PRO A 97 11.83 -26.91 -5.45
C PRO A 97 13.01 -25.95 -5.27
N TYR A 98 14.20 -26.49 -5.09
CA TYR A 98 15.42 -25.69 -4.97
C TYR A 98 15.68 -24.89 -6.25
N THR A 99 16.43 -23.79 -6.12
CA THR A 99 16.95 -22.99 -7.25
C THR A 99 17.58 -23.85 -8.34
N LYS A 100 18.37 -24.86 -7.97
CA LYS A 100 18.99 -25.79 -8.92
C LYS A 100 17.95 -26.60 -9.73
N THR A 101 16.78 -26.91 -9.13
CA THR A 101 15.68 -27.62 -9.81
C THR A 101 15.09 -26.75 -10.91
N VAL A 102 14.85 -25.46 -10.62
CA VAL A 102 14.35 -24.47 -11.59
C VAL A 102 15.38 -24.25 -12.70
N ILE A 103 16.66 -24.03 -12.35
CA ILE A 103 17.75 -23.82 -13.32
C ILE A 103 17.90 -25.04 -14.24
N ARG A 104 17.86 -26.25 -13.70
CA ARG A 104 17.92 -27.47 -14.52
C ARG A 104 16.72 -27.62 -15.44
N ALA A 105 15.51 -27.33 -14.97
CA ALA A 105 14.32 -27.37 -15.81
C ALA A 105 14.44 -26.38 -16.99
N LEU A 106 15.01 -25.19 -16.77
CA LEU A 106 15.31 -24.21 -17.81
C LEU A 106 16.37 -24.71 -18.79
N GLN A 107 17.49 -25.23 -18.28
CA GLN A 107 18.58 -25.79 -19.12
C GLN A 107 18.11 -26.93 -19.99
N GLU A 108 17.17 -27.75 -19.50
CA GLU A 108 16.55 -28.82 -20.31
C GLU A 108 15.65 -28.26 -21.38
N SER A 109 14.88 -27.19 -21.12
CA SER A 109 14.09 -26.52 -22.15
C SER A 109 14.98 -25.96 -23.27
N GLU A 110 16.17 -25.45 -22.94
CA GLU A 110 17.18 -25.02 -23.93
C GLU A 110 17.84 -26.17 -24.68
N ALA A 111 18.10 -27.28 -23.98
CA ALA A 111 18.66 -28.48 -24.61
C ALA A 111 17.72 -29.12 -25.63
N MET A 112 16.39 -29.02 -25.38
CA MET A 112 15.36 -29.46 -26.33
C MET A 112 15.43 -28.72 -27.67
N GLU A 113 15.86 -27.47 -27.67
CA GLU A 113 16.01 -26.66 -28.88
C GLU A 113 17.10 -27.20 -29.83
N LYS A 114 18.18 -27.73 -29.25
CA LYS A 114 19.35 -28.17 -29.99
C LYS A 114 19.25 -29.62 -30.51
N ARG A 115 18.14 -30.33 -30.19
CA ARG A 115 17.99 -31.73 -30.53
C ARG A 115 17.39 -31.95 -31.92
N SER A 116 17.92 -32.95 -32.60
CA SER A 116 17.35 -33.44 -33.88
C SER A 116 16.07 -34.23 -33.66
N LYS A 117 15.20 -34.30 -34.66
CA LYS A 117 13.97 -35.08 -34.59
C LYS A 117 14.31 -36.57 -34.29
N GLY A 118 13.73 -37.08 -33.19
CA GLY A 118 13.84 -38.50 -32.82
C GLY A 118 14.71 -38.79 -31.59
N GLU A 119 15.39 -37.82 -31.01
CA GLU A 119 16.11 -38.02 -29.73
C GLU A 119 15.15 -38.04 -28.51
N PRO A 120 15.43 -38.89 -27.50
CA PRO A 120 14.57 -38.98 -26.33
C PRO A 120 14.57 -37.66 -25.55
N LEU A 121 13.42 -37.36 -24.91
CA LEU A 121 13.25 -36.18 -24.04
C LEU A 121 14.29 -36.13 -22.91
N PRO A 122 14.70 -34.94 -22.46
CA PRO A 122 15.64 -34.78 -21.36
C PRO A 122 15.19 -35.53 -20.10
N THR A 123 16.14 -36.15 -19.44
CA THR A 123 15.89 -37.13 -18.37
C THR A 123 15.55 -36.48 -17.03
N TYR A 124 15.90 -35.21 -16.81
CA TYR A 124 15.77 -34.61 -15.50
C TYR A 124 14.31 -34.45 -15.06
N TYR A 125 13.44 -33.88 -15.91
CA TYR A 125 12.02 -33.78 -15.57
C TYR A 125 11.36 -35.16 -15.38
N GLN A 126 11.83 -36.18 -16.14
CA GLN A 126 11.40 -37.56 -15.94
C GLN A 126 11.87 -38.15 -14.62
N GLN A 127 13.04 -37.69 -14.12
CA GLN A 127 13.61 -38.12 -12.84
C GLN A 127 12.93 -37.48 -11.62
N LEU A 128 12.19 -36.35 -11.79
CA LEU A 128 11.41 -35.78 -10.72
C LEU A 128 10.35 -36.77 -10.24
N SER A 129 10.11 -36.84 -8.94
CA SER A 129 9.12 -37.75 -8.38
C SER A 129 7.72 -37.51 -8.95
N ALA A 130 6.90 -38.56 -9.00
CA ALA A 130 5.52 -38.45 -9.45
C ALA A 130 4.73 -37.48 -8.57
N ASN A 131 4.97 -37.48 -7.27
CA ASN A 131 4.34 -36.59 -6.28
C ASN A 131 4.68 -35.13 -6.56
N PHE A 132 5.93 -34.81 -6.82
CA PHE A 132 6.36 -33.44 -7.16
C PHE A 132 5.66 -32.93 -8.44
N LYS A 133 5.64 -33.76 -9.50
CA LYS A 133 4.94 -33.41 -10.76
C LYS A 133 3.45 -33.14 -10.54
N THR A 134 2.82 -34.00 -9.75
CA THR A 134 1.41 -33.87 -9.41
C THR A 134 1.14 -32.59 -8.62
N ALA A 135 1.97 -32.28 -7.62
CA ALA A 135 1.85 -31.07 -6.81
C ALA A 135 2.02 -29.78 -7.64
N VAL A 136 3.04 -29.73 -8.51
CA VAL A 136 3.24 -28.58 -9.41
C VAL A 136 2.05 -28.40 -10.35
N ASN A 137 1.59 -29.47 -11.01
CA ASN A 137 0.46 -29.42 -11.93
C ASN A 137 -0.83 -29.00 -11.21
N LYS A 138 -1.13 -29.56 -10.04
CA LYS A 138 -2.30 -29.19 -9.24
C LYS A 138 -2.26 -27.71 -8.89
N CYS A 139 -1.13 -27.22 -8.37
CA CYS A 139 -0.95 -25.82 -8.00
C CYS A 139 -1.11 -24.90 -9.22
N SER A 140 -0.50 -25.23 -10.35
CA SER A 140 -0.60 -24.47 -11.60
C SER A 140 -2.04 -24.35 -12.11
N ILE A 141 -2.81 -25.44 -12.02
CA ILE A 141 -4.23 -25.47 -12.43
C ILE A 141 -5.10 -24.69 -11.44
N ASP A 142 -4.96 -24.95 -10.13
CA ASP A 142 -5.76 -24.34 -9.07
C ASP A 142 -5.61 -22.81 -9.07
N HIS A 143 -4.38 -22.31 -9.26
CA HIS A 143 -4.06 -20.89 -9.27
C HIS A 143 -3.96 -20.26 -10.66
N ARG A 144 -4.19 -21.04 -11.73
CA ARG A 144 -4.18 -20.60 -13.13
C ARG A 144 -2.91 -19.84 -13.48
N PHE A 145 -1.74 -20.47 -13.27
CA PHE A 145 -0.47 -19.84 -13.59
C PHE A 145 -0.44 -19.37 -15.04
N PHE A 146 0.02 -18.15 -15.26
CA PHE A 146 0.10 -17.52 -16.56
C PHE A 146 1.51 -16.95 -16.79
N HIS A 147 2.14 -17.42 -17.85
CA HIS A 147 3.53 -17.05 -18.17
C HIS A 147 3.58 -16.25 -19.46
N TRP A 148 3.64 -14.94 -19.36
CA TRP A 148 3.60 -14.01 -20.50
C TRP A 148 4.61 -14.36 -21.59
N CYS A 149 5.84 -14.75 -21.23
CA CYS A 149 6.88 -15.16 -22.19
C CYS A 149 6.59 -16.48 -22.92
N VAL A 150 5.67 -17.31 -22.39
CA VAL A 150 5.22 -18.55 -23.04
C VAL A 150 3.99 -18.30 -23.91
N GLU A 151 3.07 -17.44 -23.43
CA GLU A 151 1.81 -17.15 -24.12
C GLU A 151 1.99 -16.11 -25.26
N PHE A 152 2.95 -15.17 -25.13
CA PHE A 152 3.25 -14.14 -26.11
C PHE A 152 4.76 -14.07 -26.42
N PRO A 153 5.38 -15.17 -26.85
CA PRO A 153 6.83 -15.22 -27.00
C PRO A 153 7.38 -14.24 -28.03
N GLU A 154 6.66 -14.00 -29.14
CA GLU A 154 7.03 -13.05 -30.19
C GLU A 154 7.10 -11.60 -29.70
N VAL A 155 6.22 -11.22 -28.77
CA VAL A 155 6.17 -9.87 -28.19
C VAL A 155 7.43 -9.59 -27.36
N PHE A 156 7.88 -10.59 -26.60
CA PHE A 156 9.02 -10.40 -25.69
C PHE A 156 10.38 -10.68 -26.37
N ALA A 157 10.44 -11.63 -27.33
CA ALA A 157 11.68 -12.02 -27.98
C ALA A 157 12.24 -10.95 -28.92
N TYR A 158 11.38 -10.26 -29.67
CA TYR A 158 11.81 -9.31 -30.70
C TYR A 158 11.59 -7.86 -30.31
N ASP A 159 10.46 -7.59 -29.69
CA ASP A 159 10.00 -6.23 -29.48
C ASP A 159 10.26 -5.71 -28.06
N GLY A 160 10.64 -6.58 -27.12
CA GLY A 160 10.88 -6.21 -25.72
C GLY A 160 9.60 -5.81 -24.96
N GLY A 161 8.42 -6.15 -25.48
CA GLY A 161 7.13 -5.89 -24.85
C GLY A 161 6.04 -5.45 -25.82
N PHE A 162 4.86 -5.23 -25.28
CA PHE A 162 3.69 -4.75 -26.03
C PHE A 162 3.85 -3.28 -26.44
N ASP A 163 3.34 -2.89 -27.59
CA ASP A 163 3.34 -1.49 -28.02
C ASP A 163 2.52 -0.61 -27.07
N VAL A 164 1.30 -1.06 -26.75
CA VAL A 164 0.39 -0.37 -25.85
C VAL A 164 -0.32 -1.39 -24.96
N MET A 165 -0.39 -1.07 -23.68
CA MET A 165 -1.22 -1.82 -22.73
C MET A 165 -2.28 -0.88 -22.13
N CYS A 166 -3.54 -1.34 -22.09
CA CYS A 166 -4.61 -0.58 -21.44
C CYS A 166 -5.57 -1.51 -20.72
N GLY A 167 -6.13 -1.05 -19.60
CA GLY A 167 -7.08 -1.86 -18.86
C GLY A 167 -7.57 -1.22 -17.58
N ASN A 168 -8.45 -1.97 -16.91
CA ASN A 168 -8.93 -1.70 -15.58
C ASN A 168 -8.57 -2.92 -14.71
N PRO A 169 -7.43 -2.92 -14.01
CA PRO A 169 -7.02 -4.04 -13.18
C PRO A 169 -7.93 -4.18 -11.94
N PRO A 170 -7.93 -5.34 -11.26
CA PRO A 170 -8.65 -5.49 -10.01
C PRO A 170 -8.11 -4.56 -8.92
N TRP A 171 -9.00 -4.06 -8.04
CA TRP A 171 -8.67 -3.11 -6.97
C TRP A 171 -8.62 -3.76 -5.59
N ASP A 172 -8.71 -5.08 -5.55
CA ASP A 172 -8.69 -5.86 -4.31
C ASP A 172 -7.28 -5.95 -3.71
N LYS A 173 -7.24 -6.33 -2.42
CA LYS A 173 -6.00 -6.66 -1.72
C LYS A 173 -5.68 -8.14 -1.84
N ILE A 174 -4.39 -8.48 -1.83
CA ILE A 174 -3.95 -9.88 -1.75
C ILE A 174 -4.30 -10.46 -0.37
N LYS A 175 -4.20 -9.65 0.70
CA LYS A 175 -4.50 -10.08 2.06
C LYS A 175 -5.95 -10.52 2.21
N LEU A 176 -6.17 -11.72 2.77
CA LEU A 176 -7.50 -12.18 3.12
C LEU A 176 -8.11 -11.27 4.20
N GLU A 177 -9.27 -10.69 3.92
CA GLU A 177 -10.04 -9.89 4.88
C GLU A 177 -11.12 -10.77 5.50
N ASP A 178 -10.93 -11.22 6.74
CA ASP A 178 -11.83 -12.15 7.44
C ASP A 178 -13.29 -11.75 7.32
N LYS A 179 -13.62 -10.48 7.60
CA LYS A 179 -15.01 -9.99 7.55
C LYS A 179 -15.65 -10.22 6.19
N LYS A 180 -14.97 -9.81 5.11
CA LYS A 180 -15.48 -9.94 3.74
C LYS A 180 -15.59 -11.41 3.32
N TRP A 181 -14.64 -12.24 3.76
CA TRP A 181 -14.65 -13.65 3.43
C TRP A 181 -15.82 -14.36 4.12
N PHE A 182 -16.00 -14.17 5.44
CA PHE A 182 -17.09 -14.77 6.19
C PHE A 182 -18.48 -14.20 5.83
N GLU A 183 -18.55 -12.93 5.41
CA GLU A 183 -19.77 -12.31 4.86
C GLU A 183 -20.24 -13.06 3.61
N LYS A 184 -19.34 -13.37 2.67
CA LYS A 184 -19.63 -14.18 1.48
C LYS A 184 -20.09 -15.60 1.82
N GLN A 185 -19.67 -16.15 2.97
CA GLN A 185 -20.10 -17.45 3.47
C GLN A 185 -21.39 -17.40 4.32
N GLY A 186 -21.99 -16.21 4.48
CA GLY A 186 -23.21 -16.02 5.27
C GLY A 186 -23.00 -16.09 6.78
N ARG A 187 -21.75 -16.09 7.29
CA ARG A 187 -21.41 -16.21 8.71
C ARG A 187 -21.39 -14.84 9.41
N MET A 188 -22.58 -14.25 9.51
CA MET A 188 -22.75 -12.93 10.11
C MET A 188 -22.43 -12.91 11.62
N ASP A 189 -22.45 -14.04 12.28
CA ASP A 189 -22.00 -14.23 13.68
C ASP A 189 -20.51 -13.87 13.85
N ILE A 190 -19.67 -14.30 12.91
CA ILE A 190 -18.23 -14.01 12.88
C ILE A 190 -17.98 -12.57 12.42
N VAL A 191 -18.70 -12.09 11.41
CA VAL A 191 -18.58 -10.73 10.87
C VAL A 191 -18.87 -9.68 11.94
N ASN A 192 -19.92 -9.90 12.75
CA ASN A 192 -20.40 -8.97 13.77
C ASN A 192 -19.70 -9.16 15.14
N ALA A 193 -18.71 -10.03 15.25
CA ALA A 193 -17.90 -10.15 16.46
C ALA A 193 -17.31 -8.80 16.85
N GLY A 194 -17.53 -8.36 18.09
CA GLY A 194 -17.26 -6.99 18.57
C GLY A 194 -15.81 -6.57 18.47
N THR A 195 -14.85 -7.51 18.69
CA THR A 195 -13.41 -7.25 18.62
C THR A 195 -12.71 -8.24 17.70
N ALA A 196 -11.48 -7.88 17.28
CA ALA A 196 -10.63 -8.77 16.49
C ALA A 196 -10.34 -10.08 17.22
N ASP A 197 -10.10 -10.04 18.54
CA ASP A 197 -9.83 -11.22 19.35
C ASP A 197 -11.05 -12.14 19.47
N GLN A 198 -12.25 -11.57 19.61
CA GLN A 198 -13.48 -12.35 19.61
C GLN A 198 -13.72 -13.05 18.26
N ARG A 199 -13.43 -12.34 17.15
CA ARG A 199 -13.52 -12.92 15.82
C ARG A 199 -12.53 -14.06 15.64
N LYS A 200 -11.27 -13.87 16.04
CA LYS A 200 -10.24 -14.92 15.98
C LYS A 200 -10.67 -16.18 16.74
N LYS A 201 -11.19 -16.04 17.96
CA LYS A 201 -11.72 -17.16 18.75
C LYS A 201 -12.91 -17.85 18.07
N ALA A 202 -13.83 -17.09 17.48
CA ALA A 202 -14.95 -17.65 16.74
C ALA A 202 -14.49 -18.44 15.49
N ILE A 203 -13.47 -17.96 14.79
CA ILE A 203 -12.85 -18.70 13.67
C ILE A 203 -12.17 -19.98 14.16
N GLU A 204 -11.40 -19.93 15.25
CA GLU A 204 -10.75 -21.10 15.82
C GLU A 204 -11.76 -22.19 16.26
N GLN A 205 -12.94 -21.80 16.76
CA GLN A 205 -14.02 -22.72 17.13
C GLN A 205 -14.62 -23.46 15.93
N LEU A 206 -14.50 -22.92 14.70
CA LEU A 206 -14.96 -23.61 13.49
C LEU A 206 -14.25 -24.94 13.28
N SER A 207 -13.02 -25.10 13.72
CA SER A 207 -12.30 -26.38 13.61
C SER A 207 -13.08 -27.56 14.19
N SER A 208 -13.93 -27.32 15.19
CA SER A 208 -14.77 -28.33 15.83
C SER A 208 -16.25 -28.25 15.40
N SER A 209 -16.78 -27.03 15.13
CA SER A 209 -18.21 -26.82 14.85
C SER A 209 -18.56 -26.92 13.37
N ASP A 210 -17.63 -26.57 12.48
CA ASP A 210 -17.78 -26.63 11.02
C ASP A 210 -16.41 -26.81 10.34
N PRO A 211 -15.85 -28.04 10.41
CA PRO A 211 -14.51 -28.34 9.88
C PRO A 211 -14.37 -28.02 8.38
N VAL A 212 -15.43 -28.24 7.59
CA VAL A 212 -15.41 -27.98 6.15
C VAL A 212 -15.22 -26.50 5.86
N LEU A 213 -15.92 -25.63 6.58
CA LEU A 213 -15.77 -24.18 6.45
C LEU A 213 -14.41 -23.72 6.97
N TYR A 214 -13.92 -24.32 8.05
CA TYR A 214 -12.59 -24.03 8.59
C TYR A 214 -11.48 -24.35 7.59
N ASP A 215 -11.53 -25.52 6.95
CA ASP A 215 -10.55 -25.94 5.94
C ASP A 215 -10.60 -25.03 4.70
N ALA A 216 -11.81 -24.65 4.27
CA ALA A 216 -11.96 -23.68 3.18
C ALA A 216 -11.36 -22.31 3.51
N TYR A 217 -11.51 -21.84 4.77
CA TYR A 217 -10.88 -20.61 5.24
C TYR A 217 -9.35 -20.73 5.30
N GLN A 218 -8.83 -21.83 5.84
CA GLN A 218 -7.37 -22.09 5.89
C GLN A 218 -6.78 -22.13 4.48
N LYS A 219 -7.47 -22.77 3.52
CA LYS A 219 -7.04 -22.76 2.12
C LYS A 219 -7.01 -21.34 1.56
N ALA A 220 -8.04 -20.53 1.80
CA ALA A 220 -8.06 -19.14 1.32
C ALA A 220 -6.95 -18.28 1.95
N LEU A 221 -6.62 -18.52 3.23
CA LEU A 221 -5.51 -17.86 3.91
C LEU A 221 -4.16 -18.25 3.29
N TYR A 222 -3.95 -19.55 3.10
CA TYR A 222 -2.77 -20.09 2.43
C TYR A 222 -2.58 -19.50 1.02
N ASP A 223 -3.65 -19.43 0.23
CA ASP A 223 -3.61 -18.87 -1.13
C ASP A 223 -3.19 -17.40 -1.11
N ALA A 224 -3.73 -16.61 -0.17
CA ALA A 224 -3.37 -15.20 -0.02
C ALA A 224 -1.92 -15.00 0.46
N GLU A 225 -1.45 -15.81 1.39
CA GLU A 225 -0.07 -15.77 1.90
C GLU A 225 0.95 -16.16 0.81
N SER A 226 0.65 -17.21 0.04
CA SER A 226 1.49 -17.68 -1.06
C SER A 226 1.59 -16.65 -2.17
N GLN A 227 0.48 -16.03 -2.55
CA GLN A 227 0.48 -14.91 -3.50
C GLN A 227 1.29 -13.73 -2.98
N SER A 228 1.14 -13.38 -1.69
CA SER A 228 1.93 -12.30 -1.06
C SER A 228 3.43 -12.60 -1.09
N LEU A 229 3.82 -13.84 -0.79
CA LEU A 229 5.21 -14.30 -0.85
C LEU A 229 5.76 -14.20 -2.29
N PHE A 230 4.99 -14.69 -3.27
CA PHE A 230 5.36 -14.60 -4.67
C PHE A 230 5.63 -13.16 -5.10
N VAL A 231 4.67 -12.24 -4.92
CA VAL A 231 4.82 -10.86 -5.41
C VAL A 231 5.95 -10.10 -4.72
N ARG A 232 6.27 -10.43 -3.45
CA ARG A 232 7.35 -9.79 -2.70
C ARG A 232 8.75 -10.24 -3.10
N PHE A 233 8.89 -11.48 -3.58
CA PHE A 233 10.20 -12.11 -3.75
C PHE A 233 10.48 -12.62 -5.18
N CYS A 234 9.54 -12.48 -6.10
CA CYS A 234 9.76 -12.84 -7.51
C CYS A 234 10.53 -11.79 -8.32
N HIS A 235 10.90 -10.67 -7.71
CA HIS A 235 11.63 -9.54 -8.33
C HIS A 235 10.95 -8.92 -9.57
N ARG A 236 9.62 -9.07 -9.67
CA ARG A 236 8.83 -8.42 -10.72
C ARG A 236 8.13 -7.16 -10.24
N PHE A 237 8.01 -6.98 -8.91
CA PHE A 237 7.19 -5.97 -8.27
C PHE A 237 7.94 -5.25 -7.15
N ASP A 238 9.23 -4.98 -7.35
CA ASP A 238 10.10 -4.37 -6.34
C ASP A 238 9.67 -2.95 -5.93
N LEU A 239 8.91 -2.26 -6.79
CA LEU A 239 8.40 -0.92 -6.54
C LEU A 239 7.05 -0.90 -5.81
N THR A 240 6.24 -1.95 -5.95
CA THR A 240 4.84 -1.93 -5.49
C THR A 240 4.50 -3.01 -4.47
N ALA A 241 5.29 -4.08 -4.34
CA ALA A 241 5.04 -5.16 -3.38
C ALA A 241 5.45 -4.80 -1.94
N THR A 242 5.06 -3.63 -1.44
CA THR A 242 5.40 -3.10 -0.11
C THR A 242 4.16 -2.89 0.76
N GLY A 243 4.31 -3.03 2.09
CA GLY A 243 3.19 -2.80 3.03
C GLY A 243 2.01 -3.75 2.81
N ASP A 244 0.78 -3.24 2.95
CA ASP A 244 -0.45 -3.93 2.54
C ASP A 244 -0.57 -3.85 1.01
N ILE A 245 -0.52 -5.01 0.34
CA ILE A 245 -0.42 -5.08 -1.12
C ILE A 245 -1.81 -5.03 -1.74
N ASP A 246 -2.07 -3.98 -2.51
CA ASP A 246 -3.21 -3.90 -3.43
C ASP A 246 -2.80 -4.47 -4.81
N LEU A 247 -3.75 -5.04 -5.56
CA LEU A 247 -3.46 -5.63 -6.88
C LEU A 247 -3.16 -4.58 -7.95
N TYR A 248 -3.89 -3.46 -7.97
CA TYR A 248 -3.75 -2.44 -9.03
C TYR A 248 -2.34 -1.85 -9.19
N PRO A 249 -1.53 -1.62 -8.12
CA PRO A 249 -0.15 -1.17 -8.29
C PRO A 249 0.75 -2.24 -8.94
N LEU A 250 0.53 -3.53 -8.61
CA LEU A 250 1.27 -4.63 -9.24
C LEU A 250 1.01 -4.68 -10.75
N PHE A 251 -0.26 -4.52 -11.16
CA PHE A 251 -0.60 -4.44 -12.58
C PHE A 251 0.00 -3.22 -13.27
N ALA A 252 0.08 -2.08 -12.56
CA ALA A 252 0.71 -0.87 -13.11
C ALA A 252 2.23 -1.06 -13.28
N GLU A 253 2.91 -1.70 -12.33
CA GLU A 253 4.32 -2.04 -12.45
C GLU A 253 4.55 -3.08 -13.55
N HIS A 254 3.64 -4.05 -13.67
CA HIS A 254 3.68 -5.00 -14.77
C HIS A 254 3.58 -4.29 -16.14
N CYS A 255 2.64 -3.37 -16.30
CA CYS A 255 2.52 -2.56 -17.53
C CYS A 255 3.77 -1.71 -17.78
N LEU A 256 4.37 -1.11 -16.73
CA LEU A 256 5.62 -0.37 -16.83
C LEU A 256 6.76 -1.21 -17.38
N ASN A 257 6.84 -2.48 -16.95
CA ASN A 257 7.94 -3.39 -17.30
C ASN A 257 7.71 -4.13 -18.63
N THR A 258 6.46 -4.23 -19.10
CA THR A 258 6.10 -5.04 -20.27
C THR A 258 5.57 -4.25 -21.46
N SER A 259 5.40 -2.91 -21.34
CA SER A 259 5.04 -2.05 -22.48
C SER A 259 6.24 -1.28 -23.01
N LYS A 260 6.42 -1.25 -24.34
CA LYS A 260 7.53 -0.55 -24.97
C LYS A 260 7.21 0.89 -25.39
N ALA A 261 5.95 1.22 -25.68
CA ALA A 261 5.59 2.57 -26.12
C ALA A 261 4.76 3.35 -25.10
N ALA A 262 3.60 2.83 -24.68
CA ALA A 262 2.72 3.49 -23.73
C ALA A 262 1.82 2.49 -23.00
N TRP A 263 1.29 2.92 -21.87
CA TRP A 263 0.23 2.19 -21.17
C TRP A 263 -0.74 3.16 -20.49
N GLY A 264 -1.97 2.71 -20.29
CA GLY A 264 -3.03 3.46 -19.62
C GLY A 264 -3.93 2.56 -18.79
N LEU A 265 -4.13 2.93 -17.52
CA LEU A 265 -4.92 2.15 -16.58
C LEU A 265 -5.96 3.00 -15.87
N VAL A 266 -7.11 2.38 -15.58
CA VAL A 266 -8.09 2.92 -14.63
C VAL A 266 -7.81 2.31 -13.26
N VAL A 267 -7.33 3.13 -12.32
CA VAL A 267 -6.84 2.66 -11.01
C VAL A 267 -7.32 3.58 -9.89
N PRO A 268 -7.38 3.11 -8.63
CA PRO A 268 -7.60 4.00 -7.49
C PRO A 268 -6.55 5.13 -7.45
N THR A 269 -6.99 6.34 -7.10
CA THR A 269 -6.12 7.54 -7.00
C THR A 269 -4.92 7.36 -6.08
N GLY A 270 -5.03 6.40 -5.15
CA GLY A 270 -3.95 6.03 -4.22
C GLY A 270 -2.62 5.67 -4.89
N ILE A 271 -2.63 5.26 -6.17
CA ILE A 271 -1.39 4.95 -6.91
C ILE A 271 -0.46 6.16 -7.02
N ALA A 272 -1.02 7.35 -7.08
CA ALA A 272 -0.26 8.59 -7.28
C ALA A 272 -0.03 9.41 -6.01
N ILE A 273 -0.78 9.14 -4.92
CA ILE A 273 -0.77 9.98 -3.72
C ILE A 273 -0.41 9.26 -2.42
N ASN A 274 -0.49 7.90 -2.38
CA ASN A 274 -0.14 7.14 -1.18
C ASN A 274 1.37 6.95 -1.06
N ASP A 275 1.88 7.03 0.18
CA ASP A 275 3.30 6.80 0.47
C ASP A 275 3.76 5.38 0.09
N SER A 276 2.89 4.38 0.20
CA SER A 276 3.18 2.99 -0.20
C SER A 276 3.55 2.84 -1.68
N ASN A 277 3.05 3.72 -2.54
CA ASN A 277 3.27 3.70 -3.98
C ASN A 277 4.33 4.71 -4.46
N LYS A 278 5.00 5.40 -3.53
CA LYS A 278 5.96 6.48 -3.87
C LYS A 278 7.11 5.99 -4.74
N ALA A 279 7.63 4.79 -4.50
CA ALA A 279 8.73 4.22 -5.29
C ALA A 279 8.34 4.04 -6.77
N PHE A 280 7.15 3.51 -7.01
CA PHE A 280 6.61 3.34 -8.36
C PHE A 280 6.33 4.70 -9.02
N PHE A 281 5.62 5.60 -8.34
CA PHE A 281 5.23 6.88 -8.91
C PHE A 281 6.44 7.79 -9.15
N SER A 282 7.42 7.83 -8.22
CA SER A 282 8.65 8.60 -8.40
C SER A 282 9.46 8.12 -9.61
N LYS A 283 9.49 6.81 -9.88
CA LYS A 283 10.15 6.28 -11.10
C LYS A 283 9.49 6.80 -12.38
N LEU A 284 8.15 6.89 -12.42
CA LEU A 284 7.46 7.49 -13.58
C LEU A 284 7.83 8.97 -13.78
N VAL A 285 7.99 9.71 -12.69
CA VAL A 285 8.37 11.13 -12.70
C VAL A 285 9.84 11.29 -13.09
N ASP A 286 10.76 10.56 -12.44
CA ASP A 286 12.21 10.67 -12.63
C ASP A 286 12.66 10.27 -14.04
N GLU A 287 12.00 9.28 -14.63
CA GLU A 287 12.25 8.83 -15.99
C GLU A 287 11.43 9.61 -17.03
N ASN A 288 10.69 10.66 -16.63
CA ASN A 288 9.82 11.46 -17.50
C ASN A 288 8.83 10.63 -18.31
N ARG A 289 8.31 9.55 -17.73
CA ARG A 289 7.36 8.62 -18.37
C ARG A 289 5.91 9.06 -18.24
N LEU A 290 5.57 9.78 -17.16
CA LEU A 290 4.19 10.17 -16.85
C LEU A 290 3.63 11.12 -17.92
N ILE A 291 2.51 10.75 -18.54
CA ILE A 291 1.84 11.55 -19.60
C ILE A 291 0.66 12.30 -19.02
N SER A 292 -0.23 11.60 -18.31
CA SER A 292 -1.41 12.22 -17.71
C SER A 292 -1.90 11.49 -16.48
N MET A 293 -2.60 12.24 -15.63
CA MET A 293 -3.27 11.77 -14.44
C MET A 293 -4.60 12.50 -14.28
N PHE A 294 -5.72 11.82 -14.53
CA PHE A 294 -7.06 12.38 -14.40
C PHE A 294 -7.82 11.64 -13.30
N ASP A 295 -8.10 12.34 -12.19
CA ASP A 295 -8.78 11.80 -11.00
C ASP A 295 -10.27 12.12 -11.03
N PHE A 296 -11.09 11.11 -10.82
CA PHE A 296 -12.54 11.19 -10.80
C PHE A 296 -13.11 10.79 -9.44
N GLU A 297 -14.13 11.53 -8.99
CA GLU A 297 -15.05 11.12 -7.94
C GLU A 297 -16.30 10.51 -8.58
N ASN A 298 -16.72 9.33 -8.17
CA ASN A 298 -17.86 8.62 -8.77
C ASN A 298 -19.23 9.21 -8.42
N LYS A 299 -19.30 10.49 -8.05
CA LYS A 299 -20.54 11.16 -7.59
C LYS A 299 -21.68 11.07 -8.60
N GLU A 300 -21.37 11.20 -9.87
CA GLU A 300 -22.35 11.14 -10.97
C GLU A 300 -22.60 9.69 -11.46
N GLY A 301 -21.92 8.69 -10.88
CA GLY A 301 -22.11 7.28 -11.22
C GLY A 301 -21.53 6.89 -12.58
N LEU A 302 -20.32 7.32 -12.87
CA LEU A 302 -19.57 6.88 -14.05
C LEU A 302 -19.36 5.36 -14.08
N PHE A 303 -19.23 4.74 -12.89
CA PHE A 303 -19.20 3.31 -12.69
C PHE A 303 -20.28 2.87 -11.70
N ASP A 304 -20.77 1.65 -11.83
CA ASP A 304 -21.72 1.04 -10.89
C ASP A 304 -21.00 0.54 -9.62
N ILE A 305 -20.41 1.50 -8.89
CA ILE A 305 -19.75 1.33 -7.60
C ILE A 305 -20.21 2.44 -6.65
N HIS A 306 -19.84 2.33 -5.38
CA HIS A 306 -20.22 3.34 -4.36
C HIS A 306 -19.80 4.76 -4.79
N ARG A 307 -20.68 5.75 -4.56
CA ARG A 307 -20.52 7.14 -5.03
C ARG A 307 -19.29 7.89 -4.46
N GLU A 308 -18.75 7.44 -3.35
CA GLU A 308 -17.57 8.05 -2.72
C GLU A 308 -16.24 7.48 -3.24
N TYR A 309 -16.26 6.45 -4.08
CA TYR A 309 -15.03 5.92 -4.65
C TYR A 309 -14.39 6.94 -5.60
N LYS A 310 -13.06 7.01 -5.48
CA LYS A 310 -12.20 7.79 -6.37
C LYS A 310 -11.37 6.86 -7.23
N PHE A 311 -11.28 7.18 -8.50
CA PHE A 311 -10.46 6.46 -9.46
C PHE A 311 -9.75 7.44 -10.39
N SER A 312 -8.69 7.00 -10.99
CA SER A 312 -7.90 7.81 -11.89
C SER A 312 -7.60 7.08 -13.18
N ILE A 313 -7.55 7.83 -14.26
CA ILE A 313 -6.96 7.40 -15.53
C ILE A 313 -5.50 7.83 -15.49
N LEU A 314 -4.61 6.86 -15.37
CA LEU A 314 -3.17 7.06 -15.34
C LEU A 314 -2.59 6.61 -16.67
N THR A 315 -1.86 7.51 -17.37
CA THR A 315 -1.15 7.15 -18.59
C THR A 315 0.33 7.45 -18.50
N ALA A 316 1.14 6.53 -18.98
CA ALA A 316 2.59 6.70 -19.04
C ALA A 316 3.15 6.14 -20.36
N GLY A 317 4.36 6.56 -20.73
CA GLY A 317 5.02 6.18 -21.95
C GLY A 317 6.48 5.82 -21.75
N LYS A 318 7.24 5.84 -22.84
CA LYS A 318 8.70 5.64 -22.81
C LYS A 318 9.38 6.69 -21.94
N ALA A 319 10.49 6.28 -21.31
CA ALA A 319 11.42 7.18 -20.65
C ALA A 319 11.91 8.27 -21.62
N GLN A 320 12.03 9.50 -21.11
CA GLN A 320 12.54 10.65 -21.88
C GLN A 320 13.63 11.37 -21.09
N LYS A 321 14.59 11.94 -21.79
CA LYS A 321 15.66 12.71 -21.16
C LYS A 321 15.17 14.07 -20.65
N GLU A 322 14.30 14.71 -21.44
CA GLU A 322 13.78 16.04 -21.12
C GLU A 322 12.51 15.95 -20.27
N PRO A 323 12.28 16.90 -19.36
CA PRO A 323 11.06 16.98 -18.59
C PRO A 323 9.82 17.03 -19.48
N ARG A 324 8.83 16.18 -19.16
CA ARG A 324 7.55 16.14 -19.87
C ARG A 324 6.52 16.99 -19.13
N ASN A 325 5.69 17.69 -19.88
CA ASN A 325 4.49 18.32 -19.33
C ASN A 325 3.43 17.25 -19.10
N VAL A 326 3.06 17.05 -17.83
CA VAL A 326 2.05 16.10 -17.40
C VAL A 326 0.69 16.77 -17.34
N HIS A 327 -0.27 16.28 -18.11
CA HIS A 327 -1.64 16.77 -18.07
C HIS A 327 -2.38 16.16 -16.88
N SER A 328 -2.92 17.00 -16.02
CA SER A 328 -3.58 16.57 -14.79
C SER A 328 -4.90 17.27 -14.56
N GLY A 329 -5.84 16.58 -13.92
CA GLY A 329 -7.11 17.13 -13.44
C GLY A 329 -7.61 16.30 -12.28
N PHE A 330 -8.10 16.94 -11.22
CA PHE A 330 -8.54 16.27 -10.02
C PHE A 330 -9.97 16.68 -9.61
N TRP A 331 -10.63 15.82 -8.84
CA TRP A 331 -12.04 15.97 -8.44
C TRP A 331 -13.00 16.16 -9.62
N LEU A 332 -12.69 15.50 -10.73
CA LEU A 332 -13.58 15.44 -11.87
C LEU A 332 -14.76 14.54 -11.53
N THR A 333 -15.97 14.87 -11.95
CA THR A 333 -17.16 14.05 -11.72
C THR A 333 -17.85 13.63 -13.02
N ARG A 334 -17.45 14.24 -14.12
CA ARG A 334 -18.02 14.03 -15.47
C ARG A 334 -16.90 14.03 -16.51
N LEU A 335 -17.12 13.35 -17.61
CA LEU A 335 -16.15 13.25 -18.70
C LEU A 335 -15.91 14.59 -19.42
N ASP A 336 -16.93 15.44 -19.52
CA ASP A 336 -16.83 16.78 -20.13
C ASP A 336 -15.92 17.73 -19.33
N HIS A 337 -15.65 17.46 -18.05
CA HIS A 337 -14.66 18.20 -17.26
C HIS A 337 -13.23 18.08 -17.82
N LEU A 338 -12.94 17.05 -18.63
CA LEU A 338 -11.65 16.92 -19.31
C LEU A 338 -11.42 18.00 -20.38
N LEU A 339 -12.49 18.64 -20.83
CA LEU A 339 -12.44 19.73 -21.82
C LEU A 339 -12.41 21.12 -21.16
N ASP A 340 -12.54 21.22 -19.83
CA ASP A 340 -12.53 22.49 -19.11
C ASP A 340 -11.09 22.95 -18.82
N PRO A 341 -10.61 24.04 -19.46
CA PRO A 341 -9.24 24.53 -19.28
C PRO A 341 -8.95 25.07 -17.87
N ASN A 342 -9.99 25.35 -17.07
CA ASN A 342 -9.80 25.75 -15.67
C ASN A 342 -9.51 24.55 -14.76
N ARG A 343 -9.99 23.38 -15.12
CA ARG A 343 -9.83 22.14 -14.33
C ARG A 343 -8.61 21.34 -14.74
N ILE A 344 -8.26 21.39 -16.03
CA ILE A 344 -7.12 20.68 -16.58
C ILE A 344 -5.91 21.61 -16.60
N TYR A 345 -4.80 21.14 -16.09
CA TYR A 345 -3.53 21.86 -16.04
C TYR A 345 -2.37 20.97 -16.46
N ALA A 346 -1.29 21.61 -16.91
CA ALA A 346 -0.05 20.91 -17.23
C ALA A 346 1.06 21.37 -16.28
N LEU A 347 1.78 20.40 -15.71
CA LEU A 347 2.95 20.63 -14.87
C LEU A 347 4.13 19.84 -15.44
N PRO A 348 5.32 20.45 -15.56
CA PRO A 348 6.51 19.70 -15.91
C PRO A 348 6.86 18.70 -14.79
N THR A 349 7.43 17.56 -15.13
CA THR A 349 7.86 16.53 -14.16
C THR A 349 8.81 17.10 -13.09
N SER A 350 9.60 18.12 -13.42
CA SER A 350 10.44 18.83 -12.46
C SER A 350 9.68 19.50 -11.31
N ASP A 351 8.45 19.96 -11.54
CA ASP A 351 7.62 20.58 -10.50
C ASP A 351 7.08 19.54 -9.49
N PHE A 352 7.02 18.27 -9.85
CA PHE A 352 6.66 17.20 -8.90
C PHE A 352 7.70 17.10 -7.77
N ALA A 353 8.98 17.11 -8.11
CA ALA A 353 10.05 17.14 -7.12
C ALA A 353 10.11 18.44 -6.32
N LEU A 354 9.74 19.58 -6.91
CA LEU A 354 9.64 20.86 -6.20
C LEU A 354 8.51 20.84 -5.17
N LEU A 355 7.33 20.34 -5.55
CA LEU A 355 6.12 20.36 -4.72
C LEU A 355 6.11 19.24 -3.69
N ASN A 356 6.65 18.08 -4.03
CA ASN A 356 6.69 16.89 -3.18
C ASN A 356 8.11 16.28 -3.16
N PRO A 357 9.12 16.96 -2.59
CA PRO A 357 10.51 16.55 -2.70
C PRO A 357 10.80 15.18 -2.06
N ASN A 358 10.11 14.82 -0.97
CA ASN A 358 10.37 13.57 -0.25
C ASN A 358 9.72 12.34 -0.89
N THR A 359 8.62 12.52 -1.62
CA THR A 359 7.82 11.41 -2.15
C THR A 359 7.71 11.41 -3.66
N LYS A 360 7.89 12.57 -4.29
CA LYS A 360 7.61 12.82 -5.71
C LYS A 360 6.22 12.33 -6.17
N THR A 361 5.29 12.20 -5.21
CA THR A 361 3.88 11.88 -5.49
C THR A 361 3.21 12.99 -6.28
N CYS A 362 2.05 12.69 -6.86
CA CYS A 362 1.34 13.64 -7.71
C CYS A 362 0.85 14.87 -6.92
N PRO A 363 1.21 16.09 -7.34
CA PRO A 363 0.60 17.30 -6.81
C PRO A 363 -0.85 17.40 -7.25
N VAL A 364 -1.75 17.65 -6.29
CA VAL A 364 -3.21 17.61 -6.49
C VAL A 364 -3.78 19.00 -6.39
N PHE A 365 -4.43 19.50 -7.47
CA PHE A 365 -5.03 20.84 -7.51
C PHE A 365 -6.43 20.80 -8.11
N ARG A 366 -7.32 21.68 -7.61
CA ARG A 366 -8.68 21.82 -8.13
C ARG A 366 -8.74 22.60 -9.44
N THR A 367 -7.88 23.57 -9.58
CA THR A 367 -7.83 24.46 -10.74
C THR A 367 -6.42 24.69 -11.23
N SER A 368 -6.28 25.08 -12.49
CA SER A 368 -5.01 25.49 -13.08
C SER A 368 -4.38 26.68 -12.34
N ARG A 369 -5.22 27.60 -11.80
CA ARG A 369 -4.77 28.73 -10.98
C ARG A 369 -4.15 28.28 -9.67
N ASP A 370 -4.75 27.28 -8.98
CA ASP A 370 -4.19 26.73 -7.75
C ASP A 370 -2.82 26.08 -8.00
N ALA A 371 -2.67 25.34 -9.10
CA ALA A 371 -1.40 24.76 -9.50
C ALA A 371 -0.31 25.81 -9.68
N GLN A 372 -0.60 26.87 -10.45
CA GLN A 372 0.33 27.97 -10.71
C GLN A 372 0.70 28.74 -9.44
N LEU A 373 -0.28 29.06 -8.59
CA LEU A 373 -0.06 29.78 -7.34
C LEU A 373 0.79 28.95 -6.38
N THR A 374 0.47 27.67 -6.22
CA THR A 374 1.21 26.79 -5.32
C THR A 374 2.64 26.59 -5.81
N ALA A 375 2.87 26.35 -7.10
CA ALA A 375 4.22 26.25 -7.66
C ALA A 375 5.03 27.56 -7.45
N LYS A 376 4.37 28.73 -7.57
CA LYS A 376 5.00 30.02 -7.29
C LYS A 376 5.43 30.17 -5.81
N ILE A 377 4.61 29.66 -4.87
CA ILE A 377 4.96 29.64 -3.43
C ILE A 377 6.19 28.76 -3.21
N TYR A 378 6.20 27.53 -3.73
CA TYR A 378 7.31 26.60 -3.51
C TYR A 378 8.62 27.02 -4.16
N ARG A 379 8.59 27.80 -5.24
CA ARG A 379 9.81 28.40 -5.81
C ARG A 379 10.41 29.49 -4.93
N LYS A 380 9.64 30.06 -3.99
CA LYS A 380 10.09 31.13 -3.10
C LYS A 380 10.50 30.65 -1.72
N VAL A 381 9.84 29.62 -1.20
CA VAL A 381 10.06 29.12 0.16
C VAL A 381 10.26 27.61 0.17
N PRO A 382 11.20 27.09 0.96
CA PRO A 382 11.47 25.66 1.05
C PRO A 382 10.31 24.93 1.77
N VAL A 383 10.32 23.60 1.66
CA VAL A 383 9.47 22.72 2.48
C VAL A 383 9.94 22.69 3.93
N LEU A 384 9.01 22.35 4.83
CA LEU A 384 9.29 22.26 6.28
C LEU A 384 10.45 21.28 6.57
N MET A 385 10.49 20.15 5.88
CA MET A 385 11.55 19.16 6.00
C MET A 385 11.79 18.46 4.66
N ASN A 386 13.00 18.54 4.15
CA ASN A 386 13.43 17.79 2.99
C ASN A 386 14.33 16.64 3.46
N GLU A 387 13.78 15.41 3.45
CA GLU A 387 14.48 14.21 3.95
C GLU A 387 15.61 13.77 3.04
N ILE A 388 15.55 14.13 1.73
CA ILE A 388 16.57 13.78 0.75
C ILE A 388 17.83 14.63 0.95
N THR A 389 17.66 15.95 1.16
CA THR A 389 18.78 16.88 1.36
C THR A 389 19.17 17.04 2.83
N GLY A 390 18.36 16.52 3.78
CA GLY A 390 18.51 16.74 5.22
C GLY A 390 18.12 18.15 5.67
N GLN A 391 17.56 18.99 4.80
CA GLN A 391 17.16 20.35 5.12
C GLN A 391 15.95 20.35 6.06
N ASN A 392 16.10 20.99 7.22
CA ASN A 392 15.08 21.16 8.26
C ASN A 392 15.26 22.53 8.95
N PRO A 393 14.79 23.62 8.32
CA PRO A 393 15.07 24.98 8.77
C PRO A 393 14.59 25.30 10.20
N TRP A 394 13.62 24.57 10.70
CA TRP A 394 13.03 24.74 12.02
C TRP A 394 13.45 23.66 13.02
N ASN A 395 14.35 22.76 12.62
CA ASN A 395 14.76 21.61 13.43
C ASN A 395 13.56 20.81 14.01
N VAL A 396 12.49 20.68 13.23
CA VAL A 396 11.27 20.00 13.65
C VAL A 396 11.52 18.49 13.76
N LYS A 397 10.97 17.88 14.80
CA LYS A 397 10.93 16.43 14.97
C LYS A 397 9.48 15.99 15.08
N PHE A 398 9.13 15.00 14.30
CA PHE A 398 7.81 14.37 14.33
C PHE A 398 7.84 13.13 15.23
N GLY A 399 6.79 12.95 16.03
CA GLY A 399 6.64 11.79 16.89
C GLY A 399 5.18 11.37 16.99
N SER A 400 4.94 10.07 17.18
CA SER A 400 3.67 9.53 17.65
C SER A 400 3.89 9.04 19.07
N MET A 401 3.12 9.55 20.02
CA MET A 401 3.34 9.23 21.43
C MET A 401 2.57 7.96 21.83
N ILE A 402 1.27 7.91 21.60
CA ILE A 402 0.39 6.81 22.03
C ILE A 402 -0.50 6.39 20.88
N HIS A 403 -0.50 5.12 20.55
CA HIS A 403 -1.35 4.53 19.50
C HIS A 403 -2.67 4.06 20.09
N MET A 404 -3.80 4.55 19.55
CA MET A 404 -5.14 4.25 20.06
C MET A 404 -5.52 2.76 19.99
N SER A 405 -4.87 1.96 19.14
CA SER A 405 -5.10 0.52 19.03
C SER A 405 -4.09 -0.32 19.82
N SER A 406 -2.80 -0.17 19.53
CA SER A 406 -1.75 -1.02 20.12
C SER A 406 -1.48 -0.73 21.60
N ASP A 407 -1.70 0.52 22.05
CA ASP A 407 -1.50 0.94 23.43
C ASP A 407 -2.79 0.96 24.27
N SER A 408 -3.89 0.41 23.77
CA SER A 408 -5.21 0.44 24.42
C SER A 408 -5.23 -0.12 25.85
N LYS A 409 -4.33 -1.04 26.17
CA LYS A 409 -4.15 -1.57 27.53
C LYS A 409 -3.72 -0.54 28.58
N LEU A 410 -3.14 0.60 28.15
CA LEU A 410 -2.75 1.70 29.03
C LEU A 410 -3.94 2.59 29.40
N PHE A 411 -5.03 2.52 28.63
CA PHE A 411 -6.16 3.45 28.75
C PHE A 411 -7.02 3.10 29.96
N ARG A 412 -7.42 4.15 30.69
CA ARG A 412 -8.41 4.07 31.77
C ARG A 412 -9.46 5.12 31.56
N THR A 413 -10.71 4.74 31.73
CA THR A 413 -11.84 5.69 31.79
C THR A 413 -11.95 6.33 33.16
N TYR A 414 -12.78 7.36 33.26
CA TYR A 414 -13.12 7.98 34.56
C TYR A 414 -13.60 6.93 35.56
N SER A 415 -14.56 6.11 35.14
CA SER A 415 -15.14 5.06 35.99
C SER A 415 -14.11 4.01 36.42
N ASP A 416 -13.16 3.63 35.53
CA ASP A 416 -12.11 2.67 35.89
C ASP A 416 -11.24 3.20 37.02
N LEU A 417 -10.88 4.50 36.97
CA LEU A 417 -9.99 5.13 37.97
C LEU A 417 -10.73 5.37 39.30
N ILE A 418 -11.99 5.81 39.26
CA ILE A 418 -12.81 5.94 40.48
C ILE A 418 -12.98 4.58 41.17
N ASN A 419 -13.28 3.51 40.41
CA ASN A 419 -13.40 2.16 40.95
C ASN A 419 -12.09 1.63 41.56
N GLN A 420 -10.94 2.11 41.13
CA GLN A 420 -9.63 1.83 41.72
C GLN A 420 -9.34 2.71 42.96
N GLY A 421 -10.26 3.59 43.36
CA GLY A 421 -10.10 4.48 44.49
C GLY A 421 -9.15 5.68 44.22
N ALA A 422 -8.90 5.97 42.92
CA ALA A 422 -8.07 7.11 42.56
C ALA A 422 -8.77 8.43 42.84
N LYS A 423 -7.98 9.44 43.24
CA LYS A 423 -8.48 10.80 43.51
C LYS A 423 -8.19 11.71 42.32
N LEU A 424 -9.22 12.42 41.87
CA LEU A 424 -9.10 13.44 40.84
C LEU A 424 -8.70 14.78 41.45
N ASP A 425 -7.63 15.35 40.95
CA ASP A 425 -7.26 16.76 41.15
C ASP A 425 -7.15 17.41 39.75
N LYS A 426 -8.02 18.39 39.50
CA LYS A 426 -8.16 19.02 38.16
C LYS A 426 -8.59 17.99 37.10
N ASN A 427 -7.69 17.60 36.22
CA ASN A 427 -7.90 16.51 35.25
C ASN A 427 -6.85 15.38 35.36
N ILE A 428 -6.18 15.28 36.51
CA ILE A 428 -5.14 14.29 36.82
C ILE A 428 -5.65 13.36 37.90
N PHE A 429 -5.50 12.06 37.74
CA PHE A 429 -5.82 11.06 38.74
C PHE A 429 -4.57 10.56 39.47
N THR A 430 -4.69 10.37 40.78
CA THR A 430 -3.68 9.68 41.58
C THR A 430 -4.32 8.49 42.30
N THR A 431 -3.79 7.30 42.05
CA THR A 431 -4.25 6.08 42.74
C THR A 431 -3.77 6.02 44.20
N PRO A 432 -4.39 5.17 45.05
CA PRO A 432 -3.90 4.94 46.41
C PRO A 432 -2.46 4.40 46.48
N SER A 433 -2.01 3.73 45.41
CA SER A 433 -0.64 3.23 45.26
C SER A 433 0.37 4.31 44.76
N GLY A 434 -0.08 5.55 44.54
CA GLY A 434 0.76 6.63 44.08
C GLY A 434 0.99 6.72 42.57
N VAL A 435 0.32 5.87 41.79
CA VAL A 435 0.40 5.95 40.32
C VAL A 435 -0.41 7.15 39.82
N VAL A 436 0.22 8.01 39.04
CA VAL A 436 -0.38 9.20 38.45
C VAL A 436 -0.84 8.89 37.01
N TYR A 437 -2.07 9.27 36.74
CA TYR A 437 -2.69 9.16 35.40
C TYR A 437 -2.98 10.56 34.86
N VAL A 438 -2.47 10.84 33.68
CA VAL A 438 -2.61 12.14 32.99
C VAL A 438 -3.59 12.05 31.83
N PRO A 439 -4.22 13.18 31.42
CA PRO A 439 -5.16 13.19 30.31
C PRO A 439 -4.53 12.69 29.01
N LEU A 440 -5.28 11.89 28.24
CA LEU A 440 -4.95 11.52 26.87
C LEU A 440 -5.67 12.45 25.89
N TYR A 441 -4.90 13.35 25.26
CA TYR A 441 -5.42 14.27 24.25
C TYR A 441 -5.66 13.56 22.92
N GLU A 442 -6.80 13.83 22.32
CA GLU A 442 -7.21 13.34 21.00
C GLU A 442 -7.45 14.52 20.05
N GLY A 443 -7.41 14.28 18.73
CA GLY A 443 -7.58 15.33 17.73
C GLY A 443 -8.86 16.18 17.88
N LYS A 444 -9.95 15.62 18.39
CA LYS A 444 -11.20 16.36 18.61
C LYS A 444 -11.11 17.40 19.74
N MET A 445 -10.20 17.25 20.68
CA MET A 445 -10.04 18.12 21.83
C MET A 445 -9.35 19.44 21.52
N ILE A 446 -8.71 19.57 20.36
CA ILE A 446 -8.00 20.79 19.97
C ILE A 446 -8.63 21.48 18.77
N TRP A 447 -8.43 22.80 18.70
CA TRP A 447 -8.68 23.62 17.54
C TRP A 447 -7.48 24.54 17.29
N LEU A 448 -7.58 25.39 16.27
CA LEU A 448 -6.48 26.31 15.92
C LEU A 448 -6.11 27.20 17.13
N TYR A 449 -4.88 27.09 17.60
CA TYR A 449 -4.33 27.76 18.79
C TYR A 449 -5.05 27.46 20.12
N ASN A 450 -5.99 26.52 20.14
CA ASN A 450 -6.80 26.25 21.33
C ASN A 450 -6.79 24.76 21.68
N HIS A 451 -6.12 24.40 22.79
CA HIS A 451 -6.12 23.05 23.32
C HIS A 451 -7.28 22.75 24.28
N HIS A 452 -8.10 23.76 24.57
CA HIS A 452 -9.35 23.66 25.37
C HIS A 452 -10.62 23.67 24.48
N TYR A 453 -10.51 23.26 23.22
CA TYR A 453 -11.60 23.34 22.25
C TYR A 453 -12.72 22.34 22.52
N GLY A 454 -12.40 21.14 23.03
CA GLY A 454 -13.40 20.10 23.27
C GLY A 454 -13.14 19.33 24.57
N SER A 455 -14.19 19.03 25.31
CA SER A 455 -14.17 18.22 26.52
C SER A 455 -15.09 17.02 26.38
N TRP A 456 -14.63 15.85 26.77
CA TRP A 456 -15.43 14.65 26.78
C TRP A 456 -16.34 14.61 28.02
N PRO A 457 -17.56 14.04 27.93
CA PRO A 457 -18.35 13.74 29.11
C PRO A 457 -17.62 12.69 29.96
N ILE A 458 -17.67 12.84 31.26
CA ILE A 458 -17.01 11.91 32.20
C ILE A 458 -17.83 10.65 32.49
N GLU A 459 -19.12 10.66 32.15
CA GLU A 459 -20.07 9.56 32.36
C GLU A 459 -20.87 9.26 31.09
N GLY A 460 -21.39 8.04 31.01
CA GLY A 460 -22.26 7.61 29.93
C GLY A 460 -21.53 6.89 28.78
N VAL A 461 -22.17 6.87 27.62
CA VAL A 461 -21.63 6.25 26.39
C VAL A 461 -20.82 7.29 25.63
N ARG A 462 -19.65 6.90 25.15
CA ARG A 462 -18.77 7.78 24.37
C ARG A 462 -19.49 8.31 23.12
N PRO A 463 -19.69 9.62 23.00
CA PRO A 463 -20.35 10.18 21.83
C PRO A 463 -19.43 10.21 20.62
N ASN A 464 -20.01 10.26 19.41
CA ASN A 464 -19.25 10.39 18.18
C ASN A 464 -18.66 11.79 17.97
N ALA A 465 -19.24 12.81 18.57
CA ALA A 465 -18.79 14.20 18.58
C ALA A 465 -18.64 14.70 20.02
N ILE A 466 -17.82 15.72 20.20
CA ILE A 466 -17.70 16.43 21.50
C ILE A 466 -18.13 17.88 21.29
N ASP A 467 -18.76 18.43 22.31
CA ASP A 467 -19.19 19.82 22.30
C ASP A 467 -18.03 20.78 22.64
N ALA A 468 -18.06 21.94 22.02
CA ALA A 468 -17.15 23.01 22.41
C ALA A 468 -17.57 23.54 23.80
N PRO A 469 -16.64 23.75 24.74
CA PRO A 469 -16.93 24.34 26.03
C PRO A 469 -17.55 25.73 25.87
N SER A 470 -18.42 26.13 26.82
CA SER A 470 -18.96 27.48 26.84
C SER A 470 -17.89 28.53 27.10
N ILE A 471 -18.15 29.79 26.71
CA ILE A 471 -17.23 30.89 26.98
C ILE A 471 -17.00 31.08 28.50
N GLU A 472 -18.06 30.85 29.30
CA GLU A 472 -17.97 30.89 30.76
C GLU A 472 -17.02 29.84 31.30
N TYR A 473 -17.12 28.59 30.80
CA TYR A 473 -16.19 27.52 31.15
C TYR A 473 -14.75 27.88 30.77
N LEU A 474 -14.52 28.35 29.54
CA LEU A 474 -13.18 28.76 29.08
C LEU A 474 -12.61 29.97 29.83
N SER A 475 -13.45 30.81 30.44
CA SER A 475 -13.05 32.00 31.22
C SER A 475 -12.65 31.67 32.65
N ASN A 476 -13.02 30.48 33.15
CA ASN A 476 -12.67 30.06 34.50
C ASN A 476 -11.33 29.30 34.52
N PRO A 477 -10.27 29.83 35.15
CA PRO A 477 -8.96 29.19 35.18
C PRO A 477 -8.92 27.88 35.99
N ASN A 478 -9.98 27.58 36.73
CA ASN A 478 -10.11 26.36 37.53
C ASN A 478 -10.84 25.23 36.78
N ASP A 479 -11.40 25.50 35.58
CA ASP A 479 -12.06 24.51 34.76
C ASP A 479 -11.05 23.86 33.81
N TYR A 480 -11.02 22.52 33.81
CA TYR A 480 -10.11 21.69 33.01
C TYR A 480 -10.89 20.83 32.06
N ILE A 481 -10.47 20.80 30.79
CA ILE A 481 -11.08 19.86 29.83
C ILE A 481 -10.82 18.43 30.26
N MET A 482 -11.84 17.58 30.09
CA MET A 482 -11.79 16.18 30.44
C MET A 482 -11.52 15.35 29.20
N PRO A 483 -10.55 14.41 29.26
CA PRO A 483 -10.35 13.43 28.22
C PRO A 483 -11.37 12.30 28.35
N TRP A 484 -11.50 11.45 27.33
CA TRP A 484 -12.22 10.18 27.47
C TRP A 484 -11.37 9.13 28.19
N TYR A 485 -10.03 9.16 27.98
CA TYR A 485 -9.07 8.26 28.57
C TYR A 485 -7.97 9.00 29.31
N TRP A 486 -7.47 8.36 30.34
CA TRP A 486 -6.25 8.70 31.06
C TRP A 486 -5.20 7.63 30.83
N VAL A 487 -3.93 8.00 30.89
CA VAL A 487 -2.77 7.12 30.70
C VAL A 487 -1.73 7.34 31.79
N PRO A 488 -0.92 6.33 32.16
CA PRO A 488 0.10 6.53 33.20
C PRO A 488 1.10 7.60 32.80
N GLN A 489 1.41 8.51 33.72
CA GLN A 489 2.37 9.60 33.51
C GLN A 489 3.75 9.08 33.10
N LEU A 490 4.22 7.99 33.71
CA LEU A 490 5.53 7.38 33.42
C LEU A 490 5.63 6.94 31.95
N ASP A 491 4.54 6.42 31.38
CA ASP A 491 4.49 6.03 29.97
C ASP A 491 4.59 7.26 29.03
N VAL A 492 4.05 8.39 29.43
CA VAL A 492 4.18 9.66 28.68
C VAL A 492 5.62 10.17 28.75
N GLU A 493 6.20 10.23 29.94
CA GLU A 493 7.56 10.73 30.17
C GLU A 493 8.61 9.90 29.42
N THR A 494 8.49 8.57 29.46
CA THR A 494 9.42 7.68 28.73
C THR A 494 9.35 7.86 27.22
N ARG A 495 8.20 8.22 26.67
CA ARG A 495 8.03 8.46 25.22
C ARG A 495 8.51 9.84 24.76
N LEU A 496 8.81 10.72 25.67
CA LEU A 496 9.47 12.00 25.41
C LEU A 496 11.01 11.87 25.36
N ILE A 497 11.53 10.68 25.61
CA ILE A 497 12.95 10.35 25.57
C ILE A 497 13.18 9.25 24.54
N LYS A 498 14.14 9.43 23.65
CA LYS A 498 14.56 8.40 22.69
C LYS A 498 15.98 7.95 23.04
N THR A 499 16.13 6.63 23.24
CA THR A 499 17.43 5.98 23.48
C THR A 499 17.82 5.08 22.32
N ASN A 500 19.12 4.77 22.18
CA ASN A 500 19.61 3.71 21.29
C ASN A 500 19.56 2.34 21.99
N SER A 501 20.02 1.30 21.29
CA SER A 501 20.11 -0.08 21.83
C SER A 501 21.02 -0.23 23.06
N GLU A 502 21.89 0.74 23.32
CA GLU A 502 22.80 0.80 24.46
C GLU A 502 22.25 1.69 25.60
N ASN A 503 20.96 2.04 25.57
CA ASN A 503 20.29 2.97 26.52
C ASN A 503 20.87 4.39 26.58
N LYS A 504 21.68 4.80 25.60
CA LYS A 504 22.17 6.16 25.51
C LYS A 504 21.07 7.07 24.97
N VAL A 505 20.80 8.19 25.68
CA VAL A 505 19.82 9.18 25.26
C VAL A 505 20.26 9.82 23.94
N LEU A 506 19.48 9.60 22.89
CA LEU A 506 19.66 10.23 21.58
C LEU A 506 18.93 11.58 21.51
N TRP A 507 17.83 11.67 22.23
CA TRP A 507 16.97 12.84 22.21
C TRP A 507 16.03 12.83 23.42
N GLU A 508 15.78 14.02 23.99
CA GLU A 508 14.86 14.26 25.10
C GLU A 508 14.13 15.58 24.86
N TRP A 509 12.81 15.57 25.06
CA TRP A 509 11.99 16.77 24.97
C TRP A 509 11.96 17.47 26.34
N LYS A 510 12.59 18.64 26.44
CA LYS A 510 12.76 19.38 27.72
C LYS A 510 11.85 20.59 27.86
N HIS A 511 10.99 20.85 26.88
CA HIS A 511 10.08 21.99 26.94
C HIS A 511 8.83 21.65 27.74
N SER A 512 8.22 22.67 28.37
CA SER A 512 6.96 22.56 29.11
C SER A 512 5.72 22.49 28.22
N TRP A 513 5.91 22.40 26.92
CA TRP A 513 4.87 22.38 25.92
C TRP A 513 5.11 21.29 24.87
N LEU A 514 4.03 20.84 24.28
CA LEU A 514 4.02 20.03 23.06
C LEU A 514 3.27 20.78 21.98
N LEU A 515 3.60 20.56 20.73
CA LEU A 515 2.85 21.12 19.62
C LEU A 515 2.25 19.99 18.80
N GLY A 516 0.93 19.96 18.72
CA GLY A 516 0.21 18.91 18.01
C GLY A 516 -0.66 19.43 16.90
N PHE A 517 -0.75 18.67 15.80
CA PHE A 517 -1.69 18.93 14.73
C PHE A 517 -2.66 17.75 14.57
N ARG A 518 -3.89 18.05 14.18
CA ARG A 518 -4.93 17.05 13.95
C ARG A 518 -4.63 16.24 12.69
N ASP A 519 -4.48 14.91 12.83
CA ASP A 519 -4.31 14.00 11.70
C ASP A 519 -5.61 13.82 10.90
N ILE A 520 -6.73 13.58 11.60
CA ILE A 520 -8.02 13.39 10.93
C ILE A 520 -8.62 14.75 10.55
N THR A 521 -8.61 15.05 9.26
CA THR A 521 -9.11 16.30 8.68
C THR A 521 -9.49 16.10 7.21
N THR A 522 -10.20 17.06 6.62
CA THR A 522 -10.56 17.03 5.19
C THR A 522 -10.30 18.37 4.53
N ALA A 523 -10.16 18.37 3.21
CA ALA A 523 -10.07 19.61 2.43
C ALA A 523 -11.38 20.42 2.41
N THR A 524 -12.49 19.85 2.89
CA THR A 524 -13.81 20.50 2.97
C THR A 524 -14.07 21.18 4.32
N THR A 525 -13.24 20.90 5.35
CA THR A 525 -13.34 21.59 6.64
C THR A 525 -12.94 23.05 6.50
N GLU A 526 -13.43 23.91 7.37
CA GLU A 526 -13.09 25.34 7.40
C GLU A 526 -11.58 25.53 7.47
N ARG A 527 -10.92 24.77 8.33
CA ARG A 527 -9.45 24.68 8.44
C ARG A 527 -8.99 23.25 8.23
N THR A 528 -8.05 23.05 7.33
CA THR A 528 -7.50 21.75 7.03
C THR A 528 -6.33 21.41 7.93
N PHE A 529 -5.48 22.39 8.22
CA PHE A 529 -4.35 22.21 9.13
C PHE A 529 -4.66 22.85 10.48
N ILE A 530 -5.08 22.01 11.44
CA ILE A 530 -5.46 22.43 12.79
C ILE A 530 -4.31 22.06 13.74
N VAL A 531 -3.72 23.06 14.39
CA VAL A 531 -2.57 22.89 15.25
C VAL A 531 -2.76 23.68 16.55
N SER A 532 -2.28 23.14 17.67
CA SER A 532 -2.31 23.80 18.98
C SER A 532 -1.12 23.40 19.86
N PHE A 533 -0.73 24.32 20.73
CA PHE A 533 0.15 24.01 21.84
C PHE A 533 -0.62 23.27 22.93
N MET A 534 0.03 22.32 23.57
CA MET A 534 -0.48 21.52 24.69
C MET A 534 0.57 21.46 25.81
N PRO A 535 0.17 21.24 27.07
CA PRO A 535 1.13 20.98 28.17
C PRO A 535 1.99 19.73 27.88
N SER A 536 3.25 19.72 28.30
CA SER A 536 4.15 18.56 28.10
C SER A 536 3.78 17.33 28.94
N GLY A 537 3.06 17.53 30.04
CA GLY A 537 2.68 16.46 30.98
C GLY A 537 1.42 15.70 30.59
N VAL A 538 0.98 15.74 29.34
CA VAL A 538 -0.22 15.04 28.84
C VAL A 538 0.13 13.96 27.84
N GLY A 539 -0.68 12.88 27.81
CA GLY A 539 -0.61 11.88 26.75
C GLY A 539 -1.18 12.43 25.44
N VAL A 540 -0.61 12.05 24.31
CA VAL A 540 -1.06 12.48 22.99
C VAL A 540 -1.32 11.26 22.11
N GLY A 541 -2.57 11.05 21.73
CA GLY A 541 -2.98 9.97 20.84
C GLY A 541 -2.48 10.19 19.41
N ASN A 542 -2.31 9.13 18.64
CA ASN A 542 -1.81 9.19 17.27
C ASN A 542 -2.73 9.92 16.27
N THR A 543 -3.94 10.26 16.67
CA THR A 543 -4.83 11.17 15.90
C THR A 543 -4.42 12.64 16.02
N LEU A 544 -3.39 12.92 16.80
CA LEU A 544 -2.82 14.23 17.09
C LEU A 544 -1.28 14.13 17.01
N ALA A 545 -0.72 14.39 15.83
CA ALA A 545 0.72 14.32 15.61
C ALA A 545 1.42 15.64 16.00
N LEU A 546 2.69 15.57 16.40
CA LEU A 546 3.45 16.71 16.93
C LEU A 546 4.18 17.48 15.80
N ALA A 547 3.90 18.78 15.59
CA ALA A 547 4.68 19.71 14.71
C ALA A 547 4.25 21.19 14.79
N THR A 548 5.08 22.10 14.26
CA THR A 548 4.90 23.55 14.29
C THR A 548 4.19 24.14 13.07
N LEU A 549 3.34 25.16 13.26
CA LEU A 549 2.94 26.31 12.41
C LEU A 549 1.49 26.38 11.98
N SER A 550 0.95 27.62 12.07
CA SER A 550 -0.37 27.95 11.50
C SER A 550 -0.37 29.34 10.89
N SER A 551 -0.44 29.41 9.57
CA SER A 551 -0.74 30.63 8.79
C SER A 551 -1.80 30.33 7.75
N LEU A 552 -2.50 31.35 7.25
CA LEU A 552 -3.51 31.20 6.19
C LEU A 552 -2.90 30.62 4.91
N VAL A 553 -1.68 31.01 4.58
CA VAL A 553 -0.96 30.51 3.38
C VAL A 553 -0.60 29.04 3.58
N PHE A 554 -0.16 28.66 4.76
CA PHE A 554 0.15 27.30 5.12
C PHE A 554 -1.09 26.41 5.06
N ASP A 555 -2.23 26.86 5.63
CA ASP A 555 -3.51 26.17 5.57
C ASP A 555 -4.04 26.04 4.14
N TYR A 556 -3.89 27.08 3.30
CA TYR A 556 -4.24 27.01 1.88
C TYR A 556 -3.48 25.89 1.16
N VAL A 557 -2.16 25.81 1.34
CA VAL A 557 -1.36 24.75 0.71
C VAL A 557 -1.65 23.38 1.30
N ALA A 558 -1.86 23.29 2.63
CA ALA A 558 -2.27 22.08 3.29
C ALA A 558 -3.60 21.56 2.72
N LYS A 559 -4.55 22.45 2.47
CA LYS A 559 -5.83 22.15 1.83
C LYS A 559 -5.68 21.59 0.41
N GLN A 560 -4.73 22.08 -0.37
CA GLN A 560 -4.42 21.54 -1.71
C GLN A 560 -3.81 20.13 -1.62
N LYS A 561 -3.00 19.85 -0.60
CA LYS A 561 -2.34 18.55 -0.42
C LYS A 561 -3.18 17.50 0.31
N CYS A 562 -4.22 17.91 1.02
CA CYS A 562 -5.12 17.02 1.73
C CYS A 562 -6.12 16.37 0.76
N GLY A 563 -5.72 15.29 0.12
CA GLY A 563 -6.57 14.55 -0.82
C GLY A 563 -7.55 13.57 -0.17
N ARG A 564 -7.42 13.31 1.15
CA ARG A 564 -8.20 12.32 1.91
C ARG A 564 -8.53 12.81 3.32
N LEU A 565 -8.90 11.89 4.22
CA LEU A 565 -9.29 12.14 5.60
C LEU A 565 -8.11 12.35 6.58
N HIS A 566 -6.86 12.25 6.10
CA HIS A 566 -5.67 12.30 6.95
C HIS A 566 -4.66 13.34 6.47
N MET A 567 -4.21 14.19 7.40
CA MET A 567 -3.06 15.08 7.26
C MET A 567 -1.81 14.36 7.82
N SER A 568 -1.37 13.33 7.11
CA SER A 568 -0.26 12.50 7.55
C SER A 568 1.06 13.27 7.61
N THR A 569 1.98 12.84 8.47
CA THR A 569 3.27 13.51 8.70
C THR A 569 4.09 13.70 7.42
N TYR A 570 4.03 12.76 6.46
CA TYR A 570 4.74 12.91 5.18
C TYR A 570 4.20 14.07 4.33
N ILE A 571 2.90 14.42 4.45
CA ILE A 571 2.31 15.59 3.80
C ILE A 571 2.80 16.86 4.47
N VAL A 572 2.75 16.90 5.82
CA VAL A 572 3.16 18.07 6.61
C VAL A 572 4.63 18.42 6.41
N LYS A 573 5.52 17.43 6.35
CA LYS A 573 6.96 17.64 6.03
C LYS A 573 7.16 18.41 4.73
N GLN A 574 6.28 18.22 3.76
CA GLN A 574 6.36 18.81 2.43
C GLN A 574 5.52 20.10 2.27
N LEU A 575 5.01 20.69 3.36
CA LEU A 575 4.37 22.01 3.30
C LEU A 575 5.42 23.13 3.29
N PRO A 576 5.19 24.23 2.53
CA PRO A 576 6.15 25.31 2.37
C PRO A 576 6.20 26.18 3.63
N ILE A 577 7.40 26.52 4.06
CA ILE A 577 7.60 27.36 5.27
C ILE A 577 8.69 28.39 5.07
N ILE A 578 8.46 29.61 5.56
CA ILE A 578 9.49 30.63 5.63
C ILE A 578 10.55 30.16 6.63
N PRO A 579 11.83 30.06 6.24
CA PRO A 579 12.91 29.71 7.16
C PRO A 579 13.03 30.73 8.30
N GLN A 580 13.40 30.26 9.49
CA GLN A 580 13.58 31.12 10.66
C GLN A 580 14.52 32.31 10.40
N SER A 581 15.57 32.10 9.58
CA SER A 581 16.53 33.14 9.18
C SER A 581 15.95 34.27 8.33
N GLN A 582 14.74 34.07 7.77
CA GLN A 582 14.07 35.07 6.93
C GLN A 582 12.93 35.81 7.66
N ILE A 583 12.70 35.50 8.93
CA ILE A 583 11.73 36.21 9.77
C ILE A 583 12.43 37.42 10.35
N PRO A 584 11.87 38.66 10.21
CA PRO A 584 12.38 39.83 10.88
C PRO A 584 12.45 39.59 12.40
N GLN A 585 13.56 39.99 13.06
CA GLN A 585 13.73 39.76 14.49
C GLN A 585 12.88 40.71 15.36
N ASP A 586 12.23 41.69 14.76
CA ASP A 586 11.42 42.71 15.42
C ASP A 586 9.91 42.44 15.37
N GLU A 587 9.50 41.31 14.83
CA GLU A 587 8.13 40.78 14.82
C GLU A 587 8.09 39.44 15.57
#